data_4c4c773e1b904ee17d38708c06fcc237
#
_entry.id   4c4c773e1b904ee17d38708c06fcc237
#
_cell.length_a   1.000
_cell.length_b   1.000
_cell.length_c   1.000
_cell.angle_alpha   90.00
_cell.angle_beta   90.00
_cell.angle_gamma   90.00
#
_symmetry.space_group_name_H-M   'P 1'
#
loop_
_entity.id
_entity.type
_entity.pdbx_description
1 polymer ?
#
loop_
_entity_poly.entity_id
_entity_poly.type
_entity_poly.pdbx_seq_one_letter_code
_entity_poly.pdbx_strand_id
1 'polypeptide(L)'
;MSWLQSIKDLKYLLFLLVPVGIYLVVIGIKKVRLFAKAKMIYEIPVSSIDGSFRLEDGGKYDIWLSGKKYAVSPIYNLDIKLKNNATGEFVQLYPDFFRTTTSSIKDARVKLYTFDADRGSYNISLTDSVEERENIINNRVIDYKKFSIQIRENVKGLTIFVGSLCIIFGFMAIDVGLIFPLLYKF
;
A
#
# COMPACT_ATOMS: atom_id res chain seq x y z
N MET A 1 -32.96 -43.56 -9.05
CA MET A 1 -33.25 -42.92 -7.73
C MET A 1 -31.99 -42.39 -7.03
N SER A 2 -30.79 -42.90 -7.33
CA SER A 2 -29.52 -42.49 -6.68
C SER A 2 -29.01 -41.06 -7.03
N TRP A 3 -29.17 -40.63 -8.28
CA TRP A 3 -28.66 -39.33 -8.73
C TRP A 3 -29.40 -38.11 -8.14
N LEU A 4 -30.71 -38.22 -7.88
CA LEU A 4 -31.48 -37.16 -7.21
C LEU A 4 -31.07 -36.99 -5.75
N GLN A 5 -30.65 -38.07 -5.09
CA GLN A 5 -30.11 -38.01 -3.73
C GLN A 5 -28.75 -37.33 -3.69
N SER A 6 -27.86 -37.67 -4.65
CA SER A 6 -26.57 -37.03 -4.82
C SER A 6 -26.66 -35.52 -5.06
N ILE A 7 -27.69 -35.05 -5.79
CA ILE A 7 -27.90 -33.60 -6.01
C ILE A 7 -28.35 -32.90 -4.72
N LYS A 8 -29.19 -33.52 -3.91
CA LYS A 8 -29.60 -32.99 -2.62
C LYS A 8 -28.42 -32.90 -1.66
N ASP A 9 -27.57 -33.92 -1.64
CA ASP A 9 -26.36 -33.91 -0.79
C ASP A 9 -25.36 -32.85 -1.24
N LEU A 10 -25.21 -32.65 -2.56
CA LEU A 10 -24.38 -31.58 -3.13
C LEU A 10 -24.87 -30.19 -2.73
N LYS A 11 -26.18 -29.97 -2.64
CA LYS A 11 -26.77 -28.70 -2.21
C LYS A 11 -26.35 -28.33 -0.78
N TYR A 12 -26.39 -29.29 0.15
CA TYR A 12 -25.94 -29.07 1.52
C TYR A 12 -24.42 -28.83 1.60
N LEU A 13 -23.66 -29.52 0.75
CA LEU A 13 -22.22 -29.32 0.67
C LEU A 13 -21.87 -27.89 0.21
N LEU A 14 -22.64 -27.33 -0.73
CA LEU A 14 -22.44 -25.94 -1.19
C LEU A 14 -22.65 -24.91 -0.09
N PHE A 15 -23.57 -25.13 0.86
CA PHE A 15 -23.73 -24.24 2.00
C PHE A 15 -22.49 -24.15 2.90
N LEU A 16 -21.62 -25.16 2.92
CA LEU A 16 -20.35 -25.12 3.63
C LEU A 16 -19.37 -24.10 3.03
N LEU A 17 -19.54 -23.70 1.79
CA LEU A 17 -18.73 -22.64 1.17
C LEU A 17 -19.00 -21.27 1.81
N VAL A 18 -20.18 -21.03 2.38
CA VAL A 18 -20.53 -19.75 2.99
C VAL A 18 -19.61 -19.41 4.20
N PRO A 19 -19.49 -20.27 5.23
CA PRO A 19 -18.60 -19.98 6.34
C PRO A 19 -17.12 -19.92 5.92
N VAL A 20 -16.70 -20.73 4.94
CA VAL A 20 -15.35 -20.68 4.38
C VAL A 20 -15.13 -19.34 3.67
N GLY A 21 -16.09 -18.89 2.87
CA GLY A 21 -16.02 -17.58 2.20
C GLY A 21 -15.94 -16.42 3.18
N ILE A 22 -16.77 -16.43 4.23
CA ILE A 22 -16.72 -15.40 5.29
C ILE A 22 -15.33 -15.39 5.95
N TYR A 23 -14.78 -16.54 6.27
CA TYR A 23 -13.44 -16.66 6.87
C TYR A 23 -12.36 -16.08 5.97
N LEU A 24 -12.38 -16.37 4.67
CA LEU A 24 -11.45 -15.82 3.68
C LEU A 24 -11.56 -14.30 3.58
N VAL A 25 -12.80 -13.76 3.54
CA VAL A 25 -13.01 -12.29 3.51
C VAL A 25 -12.42 -11.64 4.76
N VAL A 26 -12.65 -12.20 5.95
CA VAL A 26 -12.12 -11.66 7.21
C VAL A 26 -10.58 -11.66 7.21
N ILE A 27 -9.94 -12.75 6.77
CA ILE A 27 -8.47 -12.83 6.65
C ILE A 27 -7.98 -11.81 5.64
N GLY A 28 -8.61 -11.72 4.48
CA GLY A 28 -8.25 -10.77 3.44
C GLY A 28 -8.30 -9.32 3.92
N ILE A 29 -9.38 -8.93 4.59
CA ILE A 29 -9.53 -7.60 5.19
C ILE A 29 -8.43 -7.33 6.22
N LYS A 30 -8.11 -8.30 7.10
CA LYS A 30 -7.02 -8.14 8.08
C LYS A 30 -5.68 -7.87 7.39
N LYS A 31 -5.35 -8.63 6.33
CA LYS A 31 -4.10 -8.46 5.58
C LYS A 31 -4.01 -7.10 4.87
N VAL A 32 -5.10 -6.65 4.24
CA VAL A 32 -5.16 -5.32 3.59
C VAL A 32 -5.05 -4.19 4.63
N ARG A 33 -5.68 -4.34 5.80
CA ARG A 33 -5.58 -3.35 6.89
C ARG A 33 -4.17 -3.22 7.46
N LEU A 34 -3.38 -4.31 7.52
CA LEU A 34 -1.98 -4.25 7.95
C LEU A 34 -1.18 -3.28 7.08
N PHE A 35 -1.38 -3.33 5.77
CA PHE A 35 -0.72 -2.41 4.85
C PHE A 35 -1.13 -0.95 5.06
N ALA A 36 -2.44 -0.71 5.22
CA ALA A 36 -2.94 0.65 5.45
C ALA A 36 -2.44 1.25 6.78
N LYS A 37 -2.16 0.40 7.78
CA LYS A 37 -1.69 0.75 9.13
C LYS A 37 -0.18 0.63 9.31
N ALA A 38 0.62 0.43 8.24
CA ALA A 38 2.08 0.40 8.35
C ALA A 38 2.57 1.58 9.21
N LYS A 39 3.38 1.28 10.24
CA LYS A 39 3.84 2.29 11.21
C LYS A 39 4.60 3.39 10.47
N MET A 40 4.17 4.62 10.68
CA MET A 40 4.88 5.80 10.22
C MET A 40 5.98 6.11 11.25
N ILE A 41 7.21 6.21 10.77
CA ILE A 41 8.39 6.46 11.62
C ILE A 41 8.72 7.94 11.59
N TYR A 42 8.68 8.54 10.40
CA TYR A 42 9.06 9.93 10.21
C TYR A 42 8.23 10.56 9.10
N GLU A 43 7.99 11.86 9.22
CA GLU A 43 7.33 12.67 8.20
C GLU A 43 8.04 14.02 8.08
N ILE A 44 8.30 14.44 6.85
CA ILE A 44 8.91 15.73 6.54
C ILE A 44 8.09 16.41 5.43
N PRO A 45 7.75 17.71 5.56
CA PRO A 45 7.17 18.47 4.46
C PRO A 45 8.09 18.50 3.25
N VAL A 46 7.54 18.38 2.04
CA VAL A 46 8.33 18.45 0.81
C VAL A 46 9.01 19.83 0.64
N SER A 47 8.46 20.87 1.27
CA SER A 47 9.07 22.21 1.31
C SER A 47 10.34 22.30 2.15
N SER A 48 10.68 21.27 2.94
CA SER A 48 11.91 21.19 3.71
C SER A 48 13.00 20.54 2.87
N ILE A 49 14.23 21.06 2.98
CA ILE A 49 15.37 20.56 2.19
C ILE A 49 15.95 19.30 2.83
N ASP A 50 16.05 19.26 4.16
CA ASP A 50 16.70 18.19 4.91
C ASP A 50 15.88 17.79 6.14
N GLY A 51 16.07 16.54 6.56
CA GLY A 51 15.49 16.03 7.78
C GLY A 51 16.27 14.83 8.33
N SER A 52 16.28 14.69 9.65
CA SER A 52 16.97 13.59 10.33
C SER A 52 15.97 12.73 11.08
N PHE A 53 16.14 11.43 11.04
CA PHE A 53 15.32 10.47 11.77
C PHE A 53 16.15 9.30 12.28
N ARG A 54 15.59 8.55 13.21
CA ARG A 54 16.24 7.38 13.80
C ARG A 54 15.39 6.14 13.57
N LEU A 55 16.02 5.07 13.11
CA LEU A 55 15.45 3.75 13.04
C LEU A 55 15.82 2.96 14.30
N GLU A 56 14.82 2.41 14.97
CA GLU A 56 15.01 1.62 16.19
C GLU A 56 15.42 0.19 15.88
N ASP A 57 14.97 -0.33 14.73
CA ASP A 57 15.25 -1.68 14.27
C ASP A 57 15.83 -1.66 12.87
N GLY A 58 16.60 -2.73 12.53
CA GLY A 58 17.02 -3.00 11.17
C GLY A 58 15.90 -3.65 10.37
N GLY A 59 15.79 -3.33 9.07
CA GLY A 59 14.78 -3.93 8.22
C GLY A 59 14.54 -3.18 6.92
N LYS A 60 13.41 -3.52 6.28
CA LYS A 60 12.95 -2.85 5.06
C LYS A 60 11.98 -1.73 5.40
N TYR A 61 12.19 -0.61 4.74
CA TYR A 61 11.40 0.60 4.91
C TYR A 61 10.96 1.15 3.57
N ASP A 62 9.89 1.91 3.59
CA ASP A 62 9.30 2.53 2.41
C ASP A 62 9.30 4.04 2.51
N ILE A 63 9.60 4.70 1.41
CA ILE A 63 9.45 6.15 1.25
C ILE A 63 8.16 6.41 0.47
N TRP A 64 7.28 7.17 1.08
CA TRP A 64 5.98 7.53 0.53
C TRP A 64 5.87 9.03 0.32
N LEU A 65 5.29 9.44 -0.79
CA LEU A 65 4.80 10.80 -0.99
C LEU A 65 3.34 10.83 -0.56
N SER A 66 3.03 11.64 0.44
CA SER A 66 1.67 11.87 0.94
C SER A 66 1.23 13.28 0.56
N GLY A 67 -0.02 13.46 0.16
CA GLY A 67 -0.55 14.76 -0.18
C GLY A 67 -2.05 14.76 -0.42
N LYS A 68 -2.63 15.92 -0.71
CA LYS A 68 -4.04 16.05 -1.02
C LYS A 68 -4.38 15.39 -2.34
N LYS A 69 -5.45 14.61 -2.37
CA LYS A 69 -5.87 13.75 -3.48
C LYS A 69 -6.00 14.46 -4.85
N TYR A 70 -6.37 15.74 -4.84
CA TYR A 70 -6.62 16.51 -6.06
C TYR A 70 -5.55 17.56 -6.35
N ALA A 71 -4.44 17.56 -5.60
CA ALA A 71 -3.33 18.45 -5.85
C ALA A 71 -2.40 17.87 -6.93
N VAL A 72 -1.75 18.74 -7.70
CA VAL A 72 -0.74 18.32 -8.67
C VAL A 72 0.47 17.77 -7.91
N SER A 73 0.79 16.51 -8.16
CA SER A 73 1.83 15.80 -7.42
C SER A 73 3.23 16.16 -7.92
N PRO A 74 4.19 16.48 -7.03
CA PRO A 74 5.57 16.78 -7.38
C PRO A 74 6.42 15.52 -7.66
N ILE A 75 5.82 14.36 -7.87
CA ILE A 75 6.50 13.06 -7.94
C ILE A 75 7.66 12.99 -8.94
N TYR A 76 7.59 13.75 -10.02
CA TYR A 76 8.61 13.77 -11.08
C TYR A 76 9.70 14.80 -10.84
N ASN A 77 9.50 15.71 -9.87
CA ASN A 77 10.40 16.82 -9.59
C ASN A 77 11.22 16.60 -8.33
N LEU A 78 11.02 15.49 -7.62
CA LEU A 78 11.69 15.22 -6.36
C LEU A 78 12.83 14.21 -6.56
N ASP A 79 14.05 14.64 -6.26
CA ASP A 79 15.19 13.77 -6.03
C ASP A 79 15.37 13.56 -4.53
N ILE A 80 15.32 12.29 -4.10
CA ILE A 80 15.41 11.91 -2.69
C ILE A 80 16.73 11.17 -2.47
N LYS A 81 17.53 11.68 -1.56
CA LYS A 81 18.78 11.05 -1.13
C LYS A 81 18.69 10.71 0.35
N LEU A 82 19.09 9.51 0.70
CA LEU A 82 19.13 9.02 2.08
C LEU A 82 20.57 8.69 2.44
N LYS A 83 21.08 9.27 3.55
CA LYS A 83 22.43 9.08 4.03
C LYS A 83 22.41 8.48 5.43
N ASN A 84 23.24 7.46 5.66
CA ASN A 84 23.46 6.92 7.00
C ASN A 84 24.45 7.85 7.73
N ASN A 85 24.06 8.39 8.89
CA ASN A 85 24.90 9.33 9.64
C ASN A 85 26.11 8.66 10.29
N ALA A 86 26.06 7.36 10.55
CA ALA A 86 27.16 6.64 11.18
C ALA A 86 28.29 6.29 10.18
N THR A 87 27.92 5.85 8.98
CA THR A 87 28.90 5.43 7.95
C THR A 87 29.21 6.56 6.98
N GLY A 88 28.34 7.56 6.88
CA GLY A 88 28.45 8.62 5.89
C GLY A 88 28.07 8.19 4.46
N GLU A 89 27.63 6.97 4.26
CA GLU A 89 27.30 6.41 2.96
C GLU A 89 25.84 6.68 2.56
N PHE A 90 25.60 6.79 1.26
CA PHE A 90 24.24 6.86 0.73
C PHE A 90 23.59 5.49 0.73
N VAL A 91 22.33 5.44 1.20
CA VAL A 91 21.52 4.25 1.18
C VAL A 91 20.93 4.05 -0.21
N GLN A 92 21.01 2.84 -0.73
CA GLN A 92 20.45 2.52 -2.04
C GLN A 92 18.92 2.49 -1.95
N LEU A 93 18.27 3.29 -2.80
CA LEU A 93 16.83 3.35 -2.93
C LEU A 93 16.37 2.53 -4.13
N TYR A 94 15.42 1.63 -3.90
CA TYR A 94 14.82 0.79 -4.94
C TYR A 94 13.46 1.37 -5.32
N PRO A 95 13.25 1.81 -6.57
CA PRO A 95 11.98 2.40 -6.99
C PRO A 95 10.84 1.37 -6.95
N ASP A 96 9.65 1.82 -6.53
CA ASP A 96 8.44 1.02 -6.61
C ASP A 96 7.83 1.13 -8.02
N PHE A 97 8.09 0.14 -8.87
CA PHE A 97 7.61 0.13 -10.26
C PHE A 97 6.08 0.16 -10.37
N PHE A 98 5.38 -0.46 -9.43
CA PHE A 98 3.92 -0.51 -9.44
C PHE A 98 3.27 0.75 -8.88
N ARG A 99 4.06 1.68 -8.32
CA ARG A 99 3.59 2.92 -7.69
C ARG A 99 2.36 2.68 -6.82
N THR A 100 2.51 1.76 -5.88
CA THR A 100 1.43 1.38 -4.96
C THR A 100 0.82 2.62 -4.32
N THR A 101 -0.49 2.79 -4.54
CA THR A 101 -1.22 3.98 -4.07
C THR A 101 -2.22 3.59 -3.00
N THR A 102 -2.32 4.40 -1.96
CA THR A 102 -3.36 4.29 -0.94
C THR A 102 -4.09 5.62 -0.85
N SER A 103 -5.41 5.59 -1.04
CA SER A 103 -6.24 6.79 -0.97
C SER A 103 -7.17 6.74 0.22
N SER A 104 -7.30 7.87 0.92
CA SER A 104 -8.36 8.20 1.85
C SER A 104 -9.36 9.16 1.18
N ILE A 105 -10.33 9.67 1.93
CA ILE A 105 -11.33 10.62 1.41
C ILE A 105 -10.65 11.92 0.97
N LYS A 106 -9.69 12.42 1.75
CA LYS A 106 -9.02 13.72 1.55
C LYS A 106 -7.60 13.61 1.02
N ASP A 107 -6.88 12.55 1.38
CA ASP A 107 -5.46 12.41 1.15
C ASP A 107 -5.16 11.15 0.33
N ALA A 108 -4.08 11.21 -0.44
CA ALA A 108 -3.54 10.08 -1.17
C ALA A 108 -2.05 9.93 -0.86
N ARG A 109 -1.58 8.69 -0.85
CA ARG A 109 -0.16 8.36 -0.67
C ARG A 109 0.28 7.47 -1.80
N VAL A 110 1.47 7.75 -2.32
CA VAL A 110 2.12 6.96 -3.37
C VAL A 110 3.46 6.49 -2.86
N LYS A 111 3.72 5.20 -2.95
CA LYS A 111 5.02 4.62 -2.62
C LYS A 111 6.01 4.99 -3.72
N LEU A 112 7.15 5.57 -3.33
CA LEU A 112 8.21 5.99 -4.26
C LEU A 112 9.33 4.97 -4.29
N TYR A 113 9.87 4.65 -3.10
CA TYR A 113 11.04 3.79 -2.96
C TYR A 113 10.88 2.82 -1.79
N THR A 114 11.63 1.73 -1.87
CA THR A 114 11.93 0.84 -0.75
C THR A 114 13.43 0.87 -0.50
N PHE A 115 13.85 0.75 0.75
CA PHE A 115 15.27 0.65 1.11
C PHE A 115 15.47 -0.32 2.27
N ASP A 116 16.67 -0.89 2.32
CA ASP A 116 17.13 -1.69 3.45
C ASP A 116 17.99 -0.80 4.35
N ALA A 117 17.76 -0.85 5.64
CA ALA A 117 18.49 -0.05 6.60
C ALA A 117 18.69 -0.80 7.91
N ASP A 118 19.83 -0.57 8.56
CA ASP A 118 20.11 -1.04 9.90
C ASP A 118 19.59 -0.04 10.94
N ARG A 119 19.59 -0.46 12.21
CA ARG A 119 19.32 0.43 13.31
C ARG A 119 20.32 1.57 13.33
N GLY A 120 19.85 2.83 13.33
CA GLY A 120 20.73 3.98 13.29
C GLY A 120 20.02 5.30 13.02
N SER A 121 20.82 6.34 12.88
CA SER A 121 20.36 7.68 12.50
C SER A 121 20.62 7.94 11.03
N TYR A 122 19.64 8.50 10.36
CA TYR A 122 19.66 8.76 8.92
C TYR A 122 19.30 10.21 8.65
N ASN A 123 19.87 10.74 7.58
CA ASN A 123 19.50 12.05 7.05
C ASN A 123 18.85 11.89 5.68
N ILE A 124 17.66 12.44 5.51
CA ILE A 124 16.98 12.51 4.23
C ILE A 124 17.14 13.90 3.66
N SER A 125 17.58 13.99 2.40
CA SER A 125 17.72 15.23 1.67
C SER A 125 16.79 15.22 0.48
N LEU A 126 16.01 16.28 0.33
CA LEU A 126 15.06 16.49 -0.73
C LEU A 126 15.61 17.59 -1.64
N THR A 127 16.03 17.22 -2.84
CA THR A 127 16.49 18.18 -3.83
C THR A 127 15.45 18.28 -4.93
N ASP A 128 15.12 19.49 -5.32
CA ASP A 128 14.35 19.69 -6.53
C ASP A 128 15.25 19.36 -7.72
N SER A 129 14.93 18.31 -8.47
CA SER A 129 15.72 17.87 -9.63
C SER A 129 15.59 18.83 -10.82
N VAL A 130 14.85 19.90 -10.64
CA VAL A 130 14.57 20.88 -11.67
C VAL A 130 15.27 22.17 -11.35
N GLU A 131 16.50 22.28 -11.84
CA GLU A 131 17.01 23.60 -12.23
C GLU A 131 15.96 24.24 -13.15
N GLU A 132 15.21 25.21 -12.63
CA GLU A 132 14.39 26.19 -13.38
C GLU A 132 13.44 25.68 -14.48
N ARG A 133 13.05 24.40 -14.50
CA ARG A 133 11.86 24.06 -15.28
C ARG A 133 10.66 24.46 -14.47
N GLU A 134 10.06 25.56 -14.91
CA GLU A 134 8.81 26.12 -14.43
C GLU A 134 7.95 25.08 -13.71
N ASN A 135 7.62 25.32 -12.44
CA ASN A 135 6.75 24.50 -11.58
C ASN A 135 5.33 24.32 -12.16
N ILE A 136 5.24 24.22 -13.48
CA ILE A 136 4.01 24.22 -14.25
C ILE A 136 3.93 22.89 -15.01
N ILE A 137 3.23 21.93 -14.43
CA ILE A 137 2.74 20.78 -15.19
C ILE A 137 1.34 21.15 -15.67
N ASN A 138 1.15 21.22 -16.98
CA ASN A 138 -0.14 21.56 -17.61
C ASN A 138 -0.74 22.90 -17.10
N ASN A 139 0.04 23.97 -17.02
CA ASN A 139 -0.36 25.28 -16.51
C ASN A 139 -0.86 25.29 -15.05
N ARG A 140 -0.54 24.29 -14.23
CA ARG A 140 -0.89 24.25 -12.81
C ARG A 140 0.35 24.35 -11.96
N VAL A 141 0.36 25.33 -11.06
CA VAL A 141 1.44 25.53 -10.09
C VAL A 141 1.42 24.41 -9.05
N ILE A 142 2.58 23.78 -8.82
CA ILE A 142 2.75 22.78 -7.76
C ILE A 142 2.87 23.47 -6.42
N ASP A 143 1.98 23.16 -5.49
CA ASP A 143 2.03 23.66 -4.11
C ASP A 143 2.70 22.60 -3.21
N TYR A 144 4.00 22.69 -3.07
CA TYR A 144 4.82 21.76 -2.26
C TYR A 144 4.39 21.68 -0.79
N LYS A 145 3.74 22.72 -0.25
CA LYS A 145 3.25 22.76 1.15
C LYS A 145 2.12 21.75 1.40
N LYS A 146 1.49 21.25 0.34
CA LYS A 146 0.42 20.23 0.43
C LYS A 146 0.92 18.82 0.45
N PHE A 147 2.25 18.63 0.39
CA PHE A 147 2.87 17.31 0.29
C PHE A 147 3.90 17.10 1.40
N SER A 148 4.00 15.84 1.83
CA SER A 148 5.00 15.36 2.77
C SER A 148 5.62 14.06 2.30
N ILE A 149 6.88 13.85 2.65
CA ILE A 149 7.55 12.54 2.52
C ILE A 149 7.41 11.82 3.85
N GLN A 150 6.95 10.57 3.80
CA GLN A 150 6.78 9.71 4.95
C GLN A 150 7.70 8.50 4.85
N ILE A 151 8.43 8.21 5.93
CA ILE A 151 9.17 6.96 6.10
C ILE A 151 8.28 6.01 6.90
N ARG A 152 8.05 4.81 6.36
CA ARG A 152 7.18 3.80 6.96
C ARG A 152 7.85 2.42 6.95
N GLU A 153 7.45 1.57 7.88
CA GLU A 153 7.80 0.16 7.84
C GLU A 153 7.28 -0.49 6.56
N ASN A 154 8.12 -1.31 5.93
CA ASN A 154 7.71 -2.02 4.73
C ASN A 154 6.73 -3.15 5.06
N VAL A 155 5.59 -3.15 4.40
CA VAL A 155 4.69 -4.31 4.36
C VAL A 155 4.83 -4.98 3.01
N LYS A 156 5.21 -6.25 3.01
CA LYS A 156 5.44 -7.03 1.78
C LYS A 156 4.22 -6.92 0.85
N GLY A 157 4.43 -6.48 -0.39
CA GLY A 157 3.37 -6.35 -1.41
C GLY A 157 2.59 -7.65 -1.63
N LEU A 158 3.25 -8.81 -1.49
CA LEU A 158 2.61 -10.12 -1.50
C LEU A 158 1.48 -10.25 -0.47
N THR A 159 1.61 -9.61 0.69
CA THR A 159 0.57 -9.63 1.74
C THR A 159 -0.72 -8.96 1.26
N ILE A 160 -0.60 -7.87 0.51
CA ILE A 160 -1.75 -7.17 -0.07
C ILE A 160 -2.38 -8.02 -1.17
N PHE A 161 -1.54 -8.54 -2.07
CA PHE A 161 -1.98 -9.38 -3.18
C PHE A 161 -2.77 -10.59 -2.67
N VAL A 162 -2.21 -11.35 -1.73
CA VAL A 162 -2.89 -12.49 -1.10
C VAL A 162 -4.16 -12.04 -0.36
N GLY A 163 -4.11 -10.89 0.33
CA GLY A 163 -5.29 -10.33 1.00
C GLY A 163 -6.43 -10.03 0.02
N SER A 164 -6.12 -9.42 -1.13
CA SER A 164 -7.09 -9.11 -2.17
C SER A 164 -7.68 -10.38 -2.80
N LEU A 165 -6.84 -11.37 -3.09
CA LEU A 165 -7.32 -12.68 -3.58
C LEU A 165 -8.25 -13.36 -2.58
N CYS A 166 -7.90 -13.35 -1.28
CA CYS A 166 -8.77 -13.92 -0.26
C CYS A 166 -10.15 -13.24 -0.21
N ILE A 167 -10.20 -11.92 -0.41
CA ILE A 167 -11.47 -11.18 -0.47
C ILE A 167 -12.28 -11.61 -1.69
N ILE A 168 -11.67 -11.64 -2.88
CA ILE A 168 -12.35 -12.01 -4.13
C ILE A 168 -12.89 -13.45 -4.06
N PHE A 169 -12.03 -14.41 -3.73
CA PHE A 169 -12.46 -15.82 -3.62
C PHE A 169 -13.45 -16.04 -2.48
N GLY A 170 -13.33 -15.27 -1.39
CA GLY A 170 -14.29 -15.32 -0.30
C GLY A 170 -15.67 -14.88 -0.72
N PHE A 171 -15.82 -13.80 -1.46
CA PHE A 171 -17.10 -13.37 -2.02
C PHE A 171 -17.65 -14.38 -3.03
N MET A 172 -16.80 -14.88 -3.94
CA MET A 172 -17.22 -15.93 -4.89
C MET A 172 -17.75 -17.18 -4.18
N ALA A 173 -17.08 -17.62 -3.10
CA ALA A 173 -17.52 -18.78 -2.33
C ALA A 173 -18.87 -18.54 -1.63
N ILE A 174 -19.10 -17.32 -1.11
CA ILE A 174 -20.38 -16.93 -0.51
C ILE A 174 -21.48 -16.93 -1.58
N ASP A 175 -21.23 -16.32 -2.73
CA ASP A 175 -22.20 -16.23 -3.83
C ASP A 175 -22.58 -17.61 -4.33
N VAL A 176 -21.61 -18.49 -4.61
CA VAL A 176 -21.87 -19.87 -5.03
C VAL A 176 -22.61 -20.64 -3.95
N GLY A 177 -22.21 -20.48 -2.69
CA GLY A 177 -22.82 -21.18 -1.55
C GLY A 177 -24.26 -20.77 -1.26
N LEU A 178 -24.66 -19.52 -1.56
CA LEU A 178 -26.00 -19.01 -1.34
C LEU A 178 -26.88 -19.09 -2.59
N ILE A 179 -26.39 -18.59 -3.71
CA ILE A 179 -27.20 -18.39 -4.92
C ILE A 179 -27.52 -19.73 -5.58
N PHE A 180 -26.52 -20.61 -5.72
CA PHE A 180 -26.67 -21.87 -6.42
C PHE A 180 -27.72 -22.78 -5.76
N PRO A 181 -27.72 -23.03 -4.43
CA PRO A 181 -28.73 -23.80 -3.77
C PRO A 181 -30.15 -23.20 -3.79
N LEU A 182 -30.25 -21.85 -3.94
CA LEU A 182 -31.53 -21.14 -3.97
C LEU A 182 -32.16 -21.12 -5.37
N LEU A 183 -31.35 -20.97 -6.43
CA LEU A 183 -31.79 -20.93 -7.81
C LEU A 183 -32.25 -22.32 -8.30
N TYR A 184 -31.56 -23.37 -7.93
CA TYR A 184 -31.95 -24.72 -8.26
C TYR A 184 -32.97 -25.27 -7.24
N LYS A 185 -34.23 -24.76 -7.33
CA LYS A 185 -35.38 -25.42 -6.73
C LYS A 185 -35.63 -26.69 -7.53
N PHE A 186 -35.11 -27.80 -7.05
CA PHE A 186 -35.54 -29.13 -7.49
C PHE A 186 -36.64 -29.65 -6.62
#